data_b312939b7c228bc4df31106917dd646c
#
_entry.id   b312939b7c228bc4df31106917dd646c
#
_cell.length_a   1.000
_cell.length_b   1.000
_cell.length_c   1.000
_cell.angle_alpha   90.00
_cell.angle_beta   90.00
_cell.angle_gamma   90.00
#
_symmetry.space_group_name_H-M   'P 1'
#
loop_
_entity.id
_entity.type
_entity.pdbx_description
1 polymer ?
#
loop_
_entity_poly.entity_id
_entity_poly.type
_entity_poly.pdbx_seq_one_letter_code
_entity_poly.pdbx_strand_id
1 'polypeptide(L)'
;MKPHGFDLNRVIFTQSAYYLITGVWPLLHMDSFERITGPKTDKWLVKTVGVLVAAIGGSLMVAARGHTVSREAQLLAAASAAGLSVIDVTYVAKGRIAPVYLLDAISEIALLAATAKLKP
;
A
#
# COMPACT_ATOMS: atom_id res chain seq x y z
N MET A 1 -3.59 16.55 -21.07
CA MET A 1 -3.63 15.09 -21.11
C MET A 1 -2.23 14.49 -21.15
N LYS A 2 -2.04 13.40 -20.50
CA LYS A 2 -0.75 12.71 -20.52
C LYS A 2 -0.69 11.77 -21.71
N PRO A 3 0.24 11.96 -22.61
CA PRO A 3 0.30 11.13 -23.79
C PRO A 3 0.80 9.73 -23.53
N HIS A 4 1.75 9.57 -22.61
CA HIS A 4 2.42 8.27 -22.41
C HIS A 4 2.87 8.10 -20.99
N GLY A 5 3.12 6.85 -20.63
CA GLY A 5 3.69 6.50 -19.35
C GLY A 5 2.71 6.68 -18.21
N PHE A 6 3.27 6.72 -17.03
CA PHE A 6 2.46 6.90 -15.84
C PHE A 6 2.10 8.36 -15.64
N ASP A 7 0.85 8.59 -15.38
CA ASP A 7 0.39 9.83 -14.80
C ASP A 7 -0.03 9.56 -13.37
N LEU A 8 -0.37 10.61 -12.64
CA LEU A 8 -0.70 10.46 -11.23
C LEU A 8 -1.91 9.54 -11.02
N ASN A 9 -2.92 9.62 -11.90
CA ASN A 9 -4.09 8.76 -11.79
C ASN A 9 -3.70 7.28 -11.87
N ARG A 10 -2.80 6.93 -12.77
CA ARG A 10 -2.36 5.53 -12.92
C ARG A 10 -1.56 5.06 -11.71
N VAL A 11 -0.68 5.91 -11.19
CA VAL A 11 0.10 5.57 -10.01
C VAL A 11 -0.83 5.33 -8.82
N ILE A 12 -1.78 6.24 -8.61
CA ILE A 12 -2.74 6.10 -7.50
C ILE A 12 -3.63 4.87 -7.70
N PHE A 13 -4.04 4.61 -8.93
CA PHE A 13 -4.82 3.41 -9.23
C PHE A 13 -4.02 2.14 -8.88
N THR A 14 -2.75 2.09 -9.28
CA THR A 14 -1.89 0.94 -8.99
C THR A 14 -1.76 0.73 -7.48
N GLN A 15 -1.51 1.81 -6.74
CA GLN A 15 -1.42 1.73 -5.29
C GLN A 15 -2.74 1.29 -4.67
N SER A 16 -3.86 1.81 -5.18
CA SER A 16 -5.18 1.44 -4.64
C SER A 16 -5.47 -0.04 -4.83
N ALA A 17 -5.17 -0.58 -6.01
CA ALA A 17 -5.37 -2.00 -6.27
C ALA A 17 -4.47 -2.86 -5.38
N TYR A 18 -3.22 -2.48 -5.23
CA TYR A 18 -2.27 -3.17 -4.37
C TYR A 18 -2.76 -3.19 -2.92
N TYR A 19 -3.21 -2.04 -2.42
CA TYR A 19 -3.69 -1.93 -1.05
C TYR A 19 -4.99 -2.70 -0.83
N LEU A 20 -5.91 -2.67 -1.80
CA LEU A 20 -7.15 -3.44 -1.68
C LEU A 20 -6.85 -4.93 -1.61
N ILE A 21 -5.98 -5.41 -2.46
CA ILE A 21 -5.63 -6.83 -2.48
C ILE A 21 -4.94 -7.22 -1.19
N THR A 22 -3.91 -6.49 -0.78
CA THR A 22 -3.13 -6.86 0.40
C THR A 22 -3.90 -6.62 1.69
N GLY A 23 -4.77 -5.61 1.73
CA GLY A 23 -5.58 -5.34 2.90
C GLY A 23 -6.70 -6.34 3.11
N VAL A 24 -7.35 -6.75 2.03
CA VAL A 24 -8.47 -7.71 2.10
C VAL A 24 -7.97 -9.14 2.29
N TRP A 25 -6.77 -9.46 1.80
CA TRP A 25 -6.23 -10.82 1.83
C TRP A 25 -6.31 -11.46 3.22
N PRO A 26 -5.75 -10.87 4.29
CA PRO A 26 -5.84 -11.52 5.60
C PRO A 26 -7.26 -11.56 6.18
N LEU A 27 -8.16 -10.68 5.69
CA LEU A 27 -9.54 -10.68 6.14
C LEU A 27 -10.31 -11.87 5.59
N LEU A 28 -10.00 -12.26 4.35
CA LEU A 28 -10.70 -13.36 3.68
C LEU A 28 -10.01 -14.70 3.86
N HIS A 29 -8.68 -14.71 3.93
CA HIS A 29 -7.94 -15.98 3.98
C HIS A 29 -6.63 -15.79 4.75
N MET A 30 -6.75 -15.78 6.07
CA MET A 30 -5.61 -15.55 6.95
C MET A 30 -4.53 -16.64 6.78
N ASP A 31 -4.94 -17.89 6.54
CA ASP A 31 -3.98 -19.00 6.45
C ASP A 31 -2.98 -18.79 5.31
N SER A 32 -3.45 -18.41 4.12
CA SER A 32 -2.55 -18.16 3.00
C SER A 32 -1.70 -16.92 3.24
N PHE A 33 -2.30 -15.91 3.88
CA PHE A 33 -1.56 -14.70 4.22
C PHE A 33 -0.38 -15.04 5.14
N GLU A 34 -0.62 -15.84 6.18
CA GLU A 34 0.44 -16.26 7.10
C GLU A 34 1.48 -17.15 6.42
N ARG A 35 1.07 -17.96 5.46
CA ARG A 35 2.02 -18.81 4.74
C ARG A 35 3.07 -18.01 3.99
N ILE A 36 2.67 -16.87 3.46
CA ILE A 36 3.56 -16.00 2.68
C ILE A 36 4.32 -15.04 3.57
N THR A 37 3.64 -14.45 4.57
CA THR A 37 4.21 -13.37 5.38
C THR A 37 4.72 -13.83 6.75
N GLY A 38 4.54 -15.11 7.09
CA GLY A 38 4.96 -15.65 8.36
C GLY A 38 3.83 -15.72 9.37
N PRO A 39 3.98 -16.60 10.37
CA PRO A 39 2.93 -16.79 11.38
C PRO A 39 2.70 -15.52 12.20
N LYS A 40 1.45 -15.29 12.57
CA LYS A 40 1.03 -14.11 13.33
C LYS A 40 0.45 -14.55 14.66
N THR A 41 0.88 -13.87 15.73
CA THR A 41 0.36 -14.12 17.07
C THR A 41 -0.96 -13.40 17.28
N ASP A 42 -0.98 -12.09 16.97
CA ASP A 42 -2.14 -11.24 17.19
C ASP A 42 -2.90 -11.03 15.89
N LYS A 43 -3.67 -12.02 15.51
CA LYS A 43 -4.38 -12.00 14.22
C LYS A 43 -5.39 -10.86 14.13
N TRP A 44 -5.97 -10.45 15.27
CA TRP A 44 -6.91 -9.33 15.27
C TRP A 44 -6.22 -8.01 14.87
N LEU A 45 -4.95 -7.84 15.25
CA LEU A 45 -4.18 -6.67 14.80
C LEU A 45 -3.93 -6.71 13.30
N VAL A 46 -3.62 -7.90 12.78
CA VAL A 46 -3.44 -8.07 11.33
C VAL A 46 -4.72 -7.71 10.60
N LYS A 47 -5.87 -8.14 11.12
CA LYS A 47 -7.15 -7.80 10.51
C LYS A 47 -7.46 -6.31 10.62
N THR A 48 -7.11 -5.68 11.73
CA THR A 48 -7.29 -4.23 11.90
C THR A 48 -6.48 -3.47 10.86
N VAL A 49 -5.21 -3.83 10.69
CA VAL A 49 -4.38 -3.21 9.66
C VAL A 49 -4.95 -3.48 8.27
N GLY A 50 -5.42 -4.71 8.04
CA GLY A 50 -6.04 -5.07 6.75
C GLY A 50 -7.24 -4.20 6.43
N VAL A 51 -8.12 -3.96 7.40
CA VAL A 51 -9.28 -3.08 7.22
C VAL A 51 -8.83 -1.66 6.87
N LEU A 52 -7.83 -1.14 7.60
CA LEU A 52 -7.35 0.23 7.35
C LEU A 52 -6.67 0.35 5.99
N VAL A 53 -5.86 -0.63 5.62
CA VAL A 53 -5.19 -0.63 4.31
C VAL A 53 -6.23 -0.74 3.20
N ALA A 54 -7.24 -1.59 3.37
CA ALA A 54 -8.32 -1.72 2.40
C ALA A 54 -9.12 -0.42 2.28
N ALA A 55 -9.38 0.27 3.39
CA ALA A 55 -10.10 1.55 3.38
C ALA A 55 -9.30 2.61 2.64
N ILE A 56 -7.98 2.67 2.89
CA ILE A 56 -7.10 3.58 2.16
C ILE A 56 -7.13 3.23 0.68
N GLY A 57 -7.01 1.94 0.35
CA GLY A 57 -7.04 1.48 -1.03
C GLY A 57 -8.34 1.86 -1.72
N GLY A 58 -9.48 1.65 -1.06
CA GLY A 58 -10.78 2.03 -1.60
C GLY A 58 -10.90 3.52 -1.85
N SER A 59 -10.42 4.32 -0.90
CA SER A 59 -10.43 5.78 -1.03
C SER A 59 -9.56 6.24 -2.19
N LEU A 60 -8.37 5.65 -2.33
CA LEU A 60 -7.47 5.98 -3.43
C LEU A 60 -8.05 5.52 -4.78
N MET A 61 -8.79 4.42 -4.80
CA MET A 61 -9.44 3.96 -6.03
C MET A 61 -10.46 4.98 -6.52
N VAL A 62 -11.25 5.52 -5.60
CA VAL A 62 -12.21 6.56 -5.95
C VAL A 62 -11.48 7.80 -6.48
N ALA A 63 -10.41 8.20 -5.81
CA ALA A 63 -9.60 9.35 -6.23
C ALA A 63 -9.00 9.14 -7.62
N ALA A 64 -8.50 7.93 -7.90
CA ALA A 64 -7.85 7.61 -9.16
C ALA A 64 -8.80 7.62 -10.34
N ARG A 65 -10.09 7.43 -10.10
CA ARG A 65 -11.09 7.37 -11.16
C ARG A 65 -11.63 8.74 -11.54
N GLY A 66 -11.25 9.79 -10.80
CA GLY A 66 -11.64 11.14 -11.13
C GLY A 66 -10.77 11.73 -12.23
N HIS A 67 -11.09 12.95 -12.65
CA HIS A 67 -10.32 13.64 -13.69
C HIS A 67 -8.92 13.95 -13.19
N THR A 68 -8.81 14.46 -11.97
CA THR A 68 -7.53 14.78 -11.35
C THR A 68 -7.52 14.21 -9.94
N VAL A 69 -6.33 13.87 -9.48
CA VAL A 69 -6.13 13.42 -8.11
C VAL A 69 -5.94 14.64 -7.22
N SER A 70 -6.70 14.72 -6.13
CA SER A 70 -6.58 15.85 -5.20
C SER A 70 -5.25 15.79 -4.45
N ARG A 71 -4.83 16.94 -3.91
CA ARG A 71 -3.64 16.98 -3.06
C ARG A 71 -3.79 16.08 -1.85
N GLU A 72 -4.99 16.04 -1.27
CA GLU A 72 -5.25 15.20 -0.11
C GLU A 72 -5.07 13.73 -0.43
N ALA A 73 -5.56 13.28 -1.58
CA ALA A 73 -5.39 11.89 -2.00
C ALA A 73 -3.92 11.59 -2.27
N GLN A 74 -3.21 12.52 -2.92
CA GLN A 74 -1.79 12.36 -3.18
C GLN A 74 -0.99 12.28 -1.87
N LEU A 75 -1.34 13.14 -0.91
CA LEU A 75 -0.70 13.12 0.39
C LEU A 75 -0.98 11.81 1.12
N LEU A 76 -2.22 11.35 1.10
CA LEU A 76 -2.58 10.08 1.72
C LEU A 76 -1.77 8.93 1.12
N ALA A 77 -1.66 8.89 -0.21
CA ALA A 77 -0.90 7.85 -0.89
C ALA A 77 0.57 7.91 -0.49
N ALA A 78 1.16 9.10 -0.53
CA ALA A 78 2.58 9.28 -0.21
C ALA A 78 2.87 8.95 1.25
N ALA A 79 2.05 9.45 2.17
CA ALA A 79 2.25 9.20 3.60
C ALA A 79 2.08 7.73 3.94
N SER A 80 1.09 7.06 3.34
CA SER A 80 0.87 5.63 3.55
C SER A 80 2.06 4.82 3.06
N ALA A 81 2.55 5.12 1.85
CA ALA A 81 3.70 4.40 1.29
C ALA A 81 4.96 4.64 2.12
N ALA A 82 5.20 5.86 2.55
CA ALA A 82 6.35 6.19 3.39
C ALA A 82 6.27 5.45 4.73
N GLY A 83 5.12 5.51 5.38
CA GLY A 83 4.94 4.87 6.68
C GLY A 83 5.11 3.36 6.62
N LEU A 84 4.47 2.72 5.64
CA LEU A 84 4.55 1.27 5.50
C LEU A 84 5.95 0.81 5.17
N SER A 85 6.67 1.54 4.29
CA SER A 85 8.04 1.16 3.97
C SER A 85 8.98 1.29 5.16
N VAL A 86 8.81 2.32 5.99
CA VAL A 86 9.61 2.50 7.21
C VAL A 86 9.37 1.33 8.17
N ILE A 87 8.11 0.95 8.37
CA ILE A 87 7.75 -0.17 9.23
C ILE A 87 8.37 -1.47 8.71
N ASP A 88 8.22 -1.72 7.41
CA ASP A 88 8.76 -2.94 6.79
C ASP A 88 10.27 -3.05 7.01
N VAL A 89 11.01 -2.01 6.65
CA VAL A 89 12.47 -2.04 6.76
C VAL A 89 12.91 -2.15 8.22
N THR A 90 12.29 -1.37 9.10
CA THR A 90 12.66 -1.35 10.51
C THR A 90 12.47 -2.72 11.15
N TYR A 91 11.32 -3.35 10.93
CA TYR A 91 11.01 -4.59 11.64
C TYR A 91 11.59 -5.83 10.97
N VAL A 92 11.88 -5.79 9.68
CA VAL A 92 12.70 -6.84 9.07
C VAL A 92 14.12 -6.76 9.63
N ALA A 93 14.68 -5.56 9.75
CA ALA A 93 16.02 -5.37 10.30
C ALA A 93 16.10 -5.85 11.75
N LYS A 94 15.03 -5.68 12.51
CA LYS A 94 14.97 -6.16 13.90
C LYS A 94 14.63 -7.64 14.03
N GLY A 95 14.40 -8.33 12.92
CA GLY A 95 14.05 -9.74 12.94
C GLY A 95 12.65 -10.03 13.47
N ARG A 96 11.76 -9.03 13.47
CA ARG A 96 10.42 -9.17 14.02
C ARG A 96 9.40 -9.60 12.98
N ILE A 97 9.66 -9.36 11.70
CA ILE A 97 8.78 -9.78 10.60
C ILE A 97 9.63 -10.42 9.50
N ALA A 98 8.98 -11.19 8.66
CA ALA A 98 9.64 -11.99 7.64
C ALA A 98 10.28 -11.11 6.57
N PRO A 99 11.42 -11.54 5.98
CA PRO A 99 12.08 -10.76 4.93
C PRO A 99 11.22 -10.48 3.70
N VAL A 100 10.15 -11.24 3.47
CA VAL A 100 9.22 -10.98 2.36
C VAL A 100 8.65 -9.57 2.42
N TYR A 101 8.56 -8.97 3.61
CA TYR A 101 8.11 -7.60 3.75
C TYR A 101 9.03 -6.58 3.10
N LEU A 102 10.27 -6.95 2.76
CA LEU A 102 11.13 -6.08 1.97
C LEU A 102 10.61 -5.92 0.54
N LEU A 103 9.89 -6.91 0.03
CA LEU A 103 9.21 -6.75 -1.27
C LEU A 103 8.12 -5.68 -1.18
N ASP A 104 7.40 -5.65 -0.06
CA ASP A 104 6.43 -4.58 0.17
C ASP A 104 7.14 -3.22 0.27
N ALA A 105 8.26 -3.16 0.99
CA ALA A 105 9.01 -1.91 1.11
C ALA A 105 9.46 -1.39 -0.25
N ILE A 106 9.95 -2.27 -1.10
CA ILE A 106 10.38 -1.89 -2.46
C ILE A 106 9.20 -1.34 -3.24
N SER A 107 8.06 -2.03 -3.17
CA SER A 107 6.84 -1.58 -3.86
C SER A 107 6.38 -0.23 -3.34
N GLU A 108 6.38 -0.04 -2.02
CA GLU A 108 5.95 1.22 -1.40
C GLU A 108 6.89 2.37 -1.78
N ILE A 109 8.20 2.13 -1.76
CA ILE A 109 9.17 3.16 -2.12
C ILE A 109 9.02 3.55 -3.58
N ALA A 110 8.79 2.57 -4.46
CA ALA A 110 8.56 2.85 -5.88
C ALA A 110 7.30 3.71 -6.07
N LEU A 111 6.22 3.38 -5.36
CA LEU A 111 4.98 4.15 -5.41
C LEU A 111 5.18 5.55 -4.86
N LEU A 112 5.89 5.68 -3.76
CA LEU A 112 6.19 6.97 -3.15
C LEU A 112 6.98 7.86 -4.12
N ALA A 113 8.03 7.30 -4.73
CA ALA A 113 8.85 8.05 -5.68
C ALA A 113 8.03 8.50 -6.88
N ALA A 114 7.19 7.62 -7.42
CA ALA A 114 6.35 7.94 -8.55
C ALA A 114 5.34 9.04 -8.20
N THR A 115 4.71 8.93 -7.03
CA THR A 115 3.74 9.93 -6.58
C THR A 115 4.39 11.29 -6.37
N ALA A 116 5.59 11.30 -5.78
CA ALA A 116 6.29 12.56 -5.49
C ALA A 116 6.74 13.28 -6.75
N LYS A 117 7.00 12.55 -7.83
CA LYS A 117 7.46 13.16 -9.08
C LYS A 117 6.33 13.73 -9.93
N LEU A 118 5.10 13.33 -9.67
CA LEU A 118 3.96 13.69 -10.50
C LEU A 118 3.12 14.74 -9.81
N LYS A 119 2.51 15.60 -10.63
CA LYS A 119 1.63 16.64 -10.10
C LYS A 119 0.17 16.25 -10.26
N PRO A 120 -0.67 16.73 -9.34
CA PRO A 120 -2.11 16.47 -9.45
C PRO A 120 -2.73 16.99 -10.73
#